data_9b28a432e6f8256e012dfc67069a9331
#
_entry.id   9b28a432e6f8256e012dfc67069a9331
#
_cell.length_a   1.000
_cell.length_b   1.000
_cell.length_c   1.000
_cell.angle_alpha   90.00
_cell.angle_beta   90.00
_cell.angle_gamma   90.00
#
_symmetry.space_group_name_H-M   'P 1'
#
loop_
_entity.id
_entity.type
_entity.pdbx_description
1 polymer ?
#
loop_
_entity_poly.entity_id
_entity_poly.type
_entity_poly.pdbx_seq_one_letter_code
_entity_poly.pdbx_strand_id
1 'polypeptide(L)'
;MTFVLLLHWTPRNHPDCLSRNHRYPPAVSTPAPTVPDASGHFGPFGGCFAPETLISPLDELSAAYESAKADPSFQEELDDLLANYCGRPTPLYYAERWTEKLGGAKIYLKREDLLHTGAHKINNALGQILLAKRLGKTRIIAETGAGQHGVATATVCARFGMDCTVYMGSVDMERQALNVTRMRLMGAKVIPVTGGQATLKEAVNESMRDWVTTVEDTHYILGSALGPHPFPMMVRDFHRVIGLEAREQVLAKEGRLPDLLVACVGGGSNAMGLFHPFVNDEDVRMVGVEAGGEGILPEKHAARFQGGKLGVLQGSKTWLLANDDGQIELTHSVSAGLDYAAVGPEHAYLQDIGRAEYTYATDDEALAAFRELSYTEGIIPALESAHAMAYVSKIAGSLPKSDIMIANLSGRGDKDVEQASKFLLQD
;
A
#
# COMPACT_ATOMS: atom_id res chain seq x y z
N MET A 1 -54.63 -4.13 -18.06
CA MET A 1 -54.75 -4.36 -16.61
C MET A 1 -53.42 -4.96 -16.16
N THR A 2 -52.52 -4.13 -15.72
CA THR A 2 -51.17 -4.53 -15.30
C THR A 2 -51.06 -4.18 -13.80
N PHE A 3 -50.93 -5.20 -12.97
CA PHE A 3 -50.76 -5.02 -11.53
C PHE A 3 -49.30 -4.74 -11.24
N VAL A 4 -49.01 -3.54 -10.70
CA VAL A 4 -47.75 -3.17 -10.11
C VAL A 4 -47.83 -3.41 -8.60
N LEU A 5 -47.04 -4.33 -8.08
CA LEU A 5 -46.87 -4.56 -6.64
C LEU A 5 -45.72 -3.65 -6.14
N LEU A 6 -46.10 -2.59 -5.46
CA LEU A 6 -45.22 -1.75 -4.68
C LEU A 6 -44.98 -2.41 -3.31
N LEU A 7 -43.78 -2.94 -3.09
CA LEU A 7 -43.33 -3.33 -1.75
C LEU A 7 -42.75 -2.11 -1.05
N HIS A 8 -43.47 -1.59 -0.07
CA HIS A 8 -43.01 -0.58 0.87
C HIS A 8 -41.98 -1.20 1.83
N TRP A 9 -40.73 -0.75 1.75
CA TRP A 9 -39.71 -1.02 2.73
C TRP A 9 -39.72 0.08 3.80
N THR A 10 -40.02 -0.27 5.04
CA THR A 10 -39.92 0.63 6.20
C THR A 10 -38.62 0.35 6.94
N PRO A 11 -37.79 1.35 7.24
CA PRO A 11 -36.60 1.14 8.03
C PRO A 11 -37.00 0.91 9.50
N ARG A 12 -36.67 -0.26 10.04
CA ARG A 12 -36.71 -0.52 11.48
C ARG A 12 -35.42 0.00 12.10
N ASN A 13 -35.53 1.02 12.94
CA ASN A 13 -34.55 1.40 13.90
C ASN A 13 -34.27 0.24 14.87
N HIS A 14 -33.09 -0.34 14.84
CA HIS A 14 -32.59 -1.19 15.90
C HIS A 14 -31.39 -0.50 16.57
N PRO A 15 -31.52 -0.09 17.86
CA PRO A 15 -30.37 0.15 18.71
C PRO A 15 -30.01 -1.21 19.32
N ASP A 16 -28.92 -1.83 18.93
CA ASP A 16 -28.17 -2.87 19.62
C ASP A 16 -27.33 -3.68 18.63
N CYS A 17 -26.19 -3.13 18.27
CA CYS A 17 -25.18 -3.87 17.52
C CYS A 17 -23.80 -3.82 18.22
N LEU A 18 -23.81 -3.89 19.57
CA LEU A 18 -22.58 -3.94 20.39
C LEU A 18 -22.53 -5.14 21.33
N SER A 19 -23.07 -6.30 20.92
CA SER A 19 -22.80 -7.54 21.64
C SER A 19 -23.16 -8.79 20.81
N ARG A 20 -22.31 -9.17 19.88
CA ARG A 20 -22.27 -10.56 19.41
C ARG A 20 -20.81 -11.05 19.43
N ASN A 21 -20.46 -11.76 20.52
CA ASN A 21 -19.38 -12.72 20.54
C ASN A 21 -19.59 -13.75 19.43
N HIS A 22 -19.11 -13.50 18.23
CA HIS A 22 -18.96 -14.53 17.22
C HIS A 22 -17.67 -15.30 17.58
N ARG A 23 -17.83 -16.34 18.38
CA ARG A 23 -16.84 -17.42 18.45
C ARG A 23 -16.91 -18.13 17.09
N TYR A 24 -15.95 -17.85 16.20
CA TYR A 24 -15.71 -18.70 15.05
C TYR A 24 -15.27 -20.07 15.55
N PRO A 25 -15.69 -21.18 14.89
CA PRO A 25 -15.17 -22.48 15.21
C PRO A 25 -13.65 -22.48 14.99
N PRO A 26 -12.85 -23.25 15.78
CA PRO A 26 -11.43 -23.33 15.59
C PRO A 26 -11.14 -23.81 14.17
N ALA A 27 -10.41 -22.96 13.41
CA ALA A 27 -9.94 -23.32 12.09
C ALA A 27 -9.02 -24.55 12.21
N VAL A 28 -9.31 -25.58 11.43
CA VAL A 28 -8.41 -26.72 11.26
C VAL A 28 -7.10 -26.17 10.68
N SER A 29 -6.01 -26.29 11.40
CA SER A 29 -4.68 -25.81 10.99
C SER A 29 -4.16 -26.64 9.82
N THR A 30 -4.59 -26.30 8.62
CA THR A 30 -3.87 -26.64 7.39
C THR A 30 -2.78 -25.60 7.22
N PRO A 31 -1.53 -25.98 6.92
CA PRO A 31 -0.49 -25.00 6.58
C PRO A 31 -1.04 -24.06 5.51
N ALA A 32 -0.89 -22.74 5.73
CA ALA A 32 -1.34 -21.77 4.75
C ALA A 32 -0.73 -22.14 3.38
N PRO A 33 -1.55 -22.27 2.33
CA PRO A 33 -1.05 -22.63 1.01
C PRO A 33 0.05 -21.63 0.61
N THR A 34 1.13 -22.14 0.00
CA THR A 34 2.17 -21.28 -0.57
C THR A 34 1.54 -20.44 -1.68
N VAL A 35 1.35 -19.17 -1.41
CA VAL A 35 0.78 -18.22 -2.37
C VAL A 35 1.81 -17.19 -2.81
N PRO A 36 1.76 -16.75 -4.07
CA PRO A 36 0.85 -17.22 -5.12
C PRO A 36 1.22 -18.61 -5.64
N ASP A 37 0.29 -19.24 -6.38
CA ASP A 37 0.61 -20.44 -7.15
C ASP A 37 1.52 -20.11 -8.35
N ALA A 38 1.91 -21.13 -9.13
CA ALA A 38 2.80 -20.97 -10.27
C ALA A 38 2.25 -20.07 -11.39
N SER A 39 0.95 -19.83 -11.43
CA SER A 39 0.27 -18.92 -12.37
C SER A 39 -0.01 -17.53 -11.78
N GLY A 40 0.50 -17.27 -10.59
CA GLY A 40 0.40 -15.98 -9.91
C GLY A 40 -0.91 -15.74 -9.19
N HIS A 41 -1.68 -16.79 -8.87
CA HIS A 41 -2.93 -16.64 -8.17
C HIS A 41 -2.77 -16.77 -6.66
N PHE A 42 -3.49 -15.90 -5.94
CA PHE A 42 -3.74 -15.94 -4.50
C PHE A 42 -5.19 -16.42 -4.31
N GLY A 43 -5.42 -17.74 -4.30
CA GLY A 43 -6.76 -18.29 -4.40
C GLY A 43 -7.48 -17.83 -5.69
N PRO A 44 -8.66 -17.19 -5.63
CA PRO A 44 -9.36 -16.73 -6.83
C PRO A 44 -8.84 -15.37 -7.37
N PHE A 45 -7.87 -14.75 -6.72
CA PHE A 45 -7.35 -13.42 -7.02
C PHE A 45 -5.97 -13.50 -7.70
N GLY A 46 -5.49 -12.37 -8.24
CA GLY A 46 -4.18 -12.29 -8.90
C GLY A 46 -4.24 -12.75 -10.36
N GLY A 47 -3.24 -13.53 -10.76
CA GLY A 47 -3.07 -14.00 -12.14
C GLY A 47 -2.36 -12.99 -13.05
N CYS A 48 -2.41 -13.23 -14.35
CA CYS A 48 -1.79 -12.40 -15.38
C CYS A 48 -2.79 -12.07 -16.49
N PHE A 49 -3.47 -10.93 -16.38
CA PHE A 49 -4.44 -10.42 -17.35
C PHE A 49 -3.83 -9.26 -18.13
N ALA A 50 -2.71 -9.53 -18.81
CA ALA A 50 -1.96 -8.57 -19.56
C ALA A 50 -2.21 -8.74 -21.08
N PRO A 51 -1.94 -7.70 -21.92
CA PRO A 51 -1.90 -7.85 -23.35
C PRO A 51 -0.92 -8.95 -23.77
N GLU A 52 -1.24 -9.66 -24.87
CA GLU A 52 -0.42 -10.78 -25.36
C GLU A 52 1.06 -10.40 -25.57
N THR A 53 1.30 -9.17 -26.01
CA THR A 53 2.65 -8.61 -26.19
C THR A 53 3.48 -8.50 -24.91
N LEU A 54 2.85 -8.49 -23.74
CA LEU A 54 3.53 -8.44 -22.44
C LEU A 54 3.72 -9.81 -21.79
N ILE A 55 3.13 -10.88 -22.31
CA ILE A 55 3.21 -12.21 -21.68
C ILE A 55 4.67 -12.69 -21.64
N SER A 56 5.36 -12.69 -22.79
CA SER A 56 6.77 -13.12 -22.83
C SER A 56 7.69 -12.26 -21.95
N PRO A 57 7.59 -10.91 -21.92
CA PRO A 57 8.33 -10.06 -20.98
C PRO A 57 8.02 -10.34 -19.49
N LEU A 58 6.77 -10.67 -19.15
CA LEU A 58 6.40 -11.02 -17.79
C LEU A 58 6.95 -12.40 -17.39
N ASP A 59 6.96 -13.36 -18.31
CA ASP A 59 7.59 -14.67 -18.09
C ASP A 59 9.11 -14.53 -17.92
N GLU A 60 9.76 -13.69 -18.73
CA GLU A 60 11.19 -13.35 -18.58
C GLU A 60 11.46 -12.72 -17.21
N LEU A 61 10.64 -11.76 -16.79
CA LEU A 61 10.76 -11.11 -15.49
C LEU A 61 10.56 -12.11 -14.34
N SER A 62 9.58 -12.99 -14.45
CA SER A 62 9.31 -14.03 -13.46
C SER A 62 10.50 -14.99 -13.31
N ALA A 63 11.06 -15.47 -14.41
CA ALA A 63 12.23 -16.35 -14.43
C ALA A 63 13.48 -15.64 -13.85
N ALA A 64 13.70 -14.38 -14.23
CA ALA A 64 14.81 -13.58 -13.71
C ALA A 64 14.67 -13.34 -12.21
N TYR A 65 13.45 -13.08 -11.73
CA TYR A 65 13.19 -12.90 -10.31
C TYR A 65 13.44 -14.18 -9.50
N GLU A 66 12.94 -15.32 -9.94
CA GLU A 66 13.18 -16.61 -9.27
C GLU A 66 14.68 -16.96 -9.27
N SER A 67 15.40 -16.69 -10.35
CA SER A 67 16.85 -16.85 -10.40
C SER A 67 17.58 -15.92 -9.42
N ALA A 68 17.18 -14.63 -9.37
CA ALA A 68 17.78 -13.66 -8.46
C ALA A 68 17.52 -14.00 -6.98
N LYS A 69 16.32 -14.49 -6.68
CA LYS A 69 15.92 -14.93 -5.33
C LYS A 69 16.75 -16.09 -4.81
N ALA A 70 17.19 -16.97 -5.71
CA ALA A 70 18.06 -18.09 -5.40
C ALA A 70 19.56 -17.76 -5.39
N ASP A 71 19.96 -16.56 -5.83
CA ASP A 71 21.34 -16.12 -5.95
C ASP A 71 21.80 -15.31 -4.71
N PRO A 72 22.68 -15.84 -3.87
CA PRO A 72 23.18 -15.12 -2.69
C PRO A 72 23.78 -13.75 -3.04
N SER A 73 24.43 -13.60 -4.19
CA SER A 73 25.06 -12.34 -4.58
C SER A 73 24.04 -11.23 -4.84
N PHE A 74 22.83 -11.58 -5.30
CA PHE A 74 21.73 -10.61 -5.43
C PHE A 74 21.26 -10.13 -4.07
N GLN A 75 21.10 -11.07 -3.14
CA GLN A 75 20.64 -10.74 -1.79
C GLN A 75 21.68 -9.89 -1.05
N GLU A 76 22.97 -10.23 -1.17
CA GLU A 76 24.07 -9.46 -0.58
C GLU A 76 24.12 -8.02 -1.13
N GLU A 77 23.99 -7.83 -2.47
CA GLU A 77 23.95 -6.50 -3.09
C GLU A 77 22.73 -5.70 -2.62
N LEU A 78 21.55 -6.35 -2.53
CA LEU A 78 20.32 -5.71 -2.05
C LEU A 78 20.44 -5.33 -0.56
N ASP A 79 20.94 -6.21 0.28
CA ASP A 79 21.10 -5.99 1.73
C ASP A 79 22.11 -4.86 2.01
N ASP A 80 23.21 -4.81 1.28
CA ASP A 80 24.17 -3.71 1.38
C ASP A 80 23.54 -2.37 1.04
N LEU A 81 22.77 -2.30 -0.05
CA LEU A 81 22.06 -1.08 -0.45
C LEU A 81 20.97 -0.68 0.54
N LEU A 82 20.23 -1.65 1.06
CA LEU A 82 19.20 -1.40 2.08
C LEU A 82 19.84 -0.86 3.37
N ALA A 83 20.99 -1.39 3.79
CA ALA A 83 21.68 -0.94 4.98
C ALA A 83 22.42 0.40 4.77
N ASN A 84 23.31 0.47 3.77
CA ASN A 84 24.28 1.56 3.63
C ASN A 84 23.76 2.73 2.78
N TYR A 85 22.76 2.51 1.93
CA TYR A 85 22.16 3.58 1.11
C TYR A 85 20.79 4.00 1.63
N CYS A 86 19.96 3.07 2.10
CA CYS A 86 18.61 3.40 2.59
C CYS A 86 18.52 3.66 4.09
N GLY A 87 19.52 3.19 4.87
CA GLY A 87 19.54 3.40 6.33
C GLY A 87 18.70 2.40 7.11
N ARG A 88 18.59 1.14 6.62
CA ARG A 88 17.97 0.04 7.38
C ARG A 88 18.93 -0.53 8.43
N PRO A 89 18.42 -1.17 9.51
CA PRO A 89 16.98 -1.33 9.84
C PRO A 89 16.32 -0.03 10.28
N THR A 90 15.04 0.13 9.92
CA THR A 90 14.26 1.26 10.44
C THR A 90 13.86 1.00 11.89
N PRO A 91 13.80 2.03 12.78
CA PRO A 91 13.43 1.82 14.17
C PRO A 91 12.00 1.31 14.34
N LEU A 92 11.80 0.46 15.35
CA LEU A 92 10.50 0.23 15.99
C LEU A 92 10.44 1.16 17.19
N TYR A 93 9.73 2.29 17.04
CA TYR A 93 9.66 3.37 18.03
C TYR A 93 8.44 3.22 18.93
N TYR A 94 8.64 3.23 20.25
CA TYR A 94 7.55 3.28 21.21
C TYR A 94 7.00 4.70 21.32
N ALA A 95 5.76 4.90 20.90
CA ALA A 95 5.06 6.18 20.94
C ALA A 95 4.49 6.40 22.35
N GLU A 96 5.37 6.79 23.29
CA GLU A 96 5.07 6.84 24.71
C GLU A 96 3.95 7.84 25.04
N ARG A 97 4.09 9.09 24.59
CA ARG A 97 3.10 10.14 24.88
C ARG A 97 1.76 9.86 24.22
N TRP A 98 1.79 9.25 23.04
CA TRP A 98 0.56 8.88 22.35
C TRP A 98 -0.13 7.69 23.04
N THR A 99 0.65 6.70 23.48
CA THR A 99 0.15 5.59 24.30
C THR A 99 -0.49 6.09 25.60
N GLU A 100 0.19 6.98 26.34
CA GLU A 100 -0.33 7.57 27.56
C GLU A 100 -1.63 8.36 27.32
N LYS A 101 -1.66 9.16 26.25
CA LYS A 101 -2.84 9.95 25.89
C LYS A 101 -4.06 9.09 25.58
N LEU A 102 -3.88 7.98 24.85
CA LEU A 102 -4.97 7.08 24.47
C LEU A 102 -5.34 6.10 25.59
N GLY A 103 -4.41 5.76 26.47
CA GLY A 103 -4.66 5.08 27.75
C GLY A 103 -4.88 3.56 27.68
N GLY A 104 -4.68 2.91 26.54
CA GLY A 104 -4.87 1.47 26.31
C GLY A 104 -3.58 0.73 25.92
N ALA A 105 -3.63 0.02 24.79
CA ALA A 105 -2.52 -0.79 24.29
C ALA A 105 -1.23 0.03 24.08
N LYS A 106 -0.08 -0.62 24.22
CA LYS A 106 1.23 -0.04 23.86
C LYS A 106 1.31 0.16 22.35
N ILE A 107 1.66 1.36 21.90
CA ILE A 107 1.73 1.71 20.50
C ILE A 107 3.19 1.79 20.06
N TYR A 108 3.55 0.97 19.10
CA TYR A 108 4.83 1.03 18.40
C TYR A 108 4.64 1.50 16.96
N LEU A 109 5.50 2.39 16.49
CA LEU A 109 5.55 2.85 15.11
C LEU A 109 6.74 2.19 14.40
N LYS A 110 6.49 1.46 13.32
CA LYS A 110 7.55 1.02 12.41
C LYS A 110 7.89 2.17 11.47
N ARG A 111 9.08 2.76 11.63
CA ARG A 111 9.48 4.07 11.12
C ARG A 111 10.02 4.03 9.69
N GLU A 112 9.20 3.59 8.71
CA GLU A 112 9.57 3.61 7.27
C GLU A 112 9.67 5.04 6.70
N ASP A 113 9.17 6.03 7.40
CA ASP A 113 9.34 7.46 7.13
C ASP A 113 10.78 7.96 7.25
N LEU A 114 11.65 7.23 7.96
CA LEU A 114 13.06 7.56 8.15
C LEU A 114 13.98 7.00 7.06
N LEU A 115 13.45 6.18 6.16
CA LEU A 115 14.24 5.69 5.03
C LEU A 115 14.68 6.82 4.09
N HIS A 116 15.77 6.59 3.38
CA HIS A 116 16.14 7.41 2.24
C HIS A 116 14.93 7.56 1.31
N THR A 117 14.68 8.75 0.78
CA THR A 117 13.47 9.21 0.09
C THR A 117 12.26 9.55 0.98
N GLY A 118 12.21 9.07 2.22
CA GLY A 118 11.17 9.40 3.20
C GLY A 118 9.94 8.51 3.17
N ALA A 119 10.04 7.31 2.59
CA ALA A 119 8.96 6.32 2.56
C ALA A 119 9.47 4.91 2.22
N HIS A 120 8.64 3.88 2.48
CA HIS A 120 8.91 2.47 2.20
C HIS A 120 9.20 2.13 0.74
N LYS A 121 8.79 2.97 -0.22
CA LYS A 121 8.86 2.69 -1.67
C LYS A 121 10.25 2.38 -2.20
N ILE A 122 11.28 2.88 -1.55
CA ILE A 122 12.68 2.64 -1.95
C ILE A 122 13.08 1.16 -1.85
N ASN A 123 12.47 0.39 -0.94
CA ASN A 123 12.74 -1.04 -0.79
C ASN A 123 12.46 -1.79 -2.10
N ASN A 124 11.28 -1.57 -2.65
CA ASN A 124 10.85 -2.17 -3.91
C ASN A 124 11.63 -1.62 -5.11
N ALA A 125 11.84 -0.30 -5.17
CA ALA A 125 12.56 0.32 -6.27
C ALA A 125 14.00 -0.21 -6.40
N LEU A 126 14.69 -0.46 -5.28
CA LEU A 126 16.01 -1.08 -5.27
C LEU A 126 15.98 -2.53 -5.78
N GLY A 127 15.07 -3.35 -5.30
CA GLY A 127 14.95 -4.73 -5.77
C GLY A 127 14.69 -4.80 -7.27
N GLN A 128 13.77 -3.98 -7.78
CA GLN A 128 13.43 -3.98 -9.19
C GLN A 128 14.53 -3.38 -10.09
N ILE A 129 15.27 -2.34 -9.64
CA ILE A 129 16.37 -1.79 -10.44
C ILE A 129 17.53 -2.78 -10.57
N LEU A 130 17.81 -3.57 -9.52
CA LEU A 130 18.81 -4.64 -9.58
C LEU A 130 18.40 -5.74 -10.57
N LEU A 131 17.12 -6.10 -10.61
CA LEU A 131 16.59 -7.02 -11.63
C LEU A 131 16.71 -6.45 -13.04
N ALA A 132 16.32 -5.20 -13.23
CA ALA A 132 16.44 -4.50 -14.51
C ALA A 132 17.89 -4.50 -15.03
N LYS A 133 18.84 -4.21 -14.14
CA LYS A 133 20.29 -4.25 -14.44
C LYS A 133 20.73 -5.65 -14.88
N ARG A 134 20.27 -6.72 -14.21
CA ARG A 134 20.59 -8.11 -14.56
C ARG A 134 19.96 -8.53 -15.90
N LEU A 135 18.79 -7.99 -16.23
CA LEU A 135 18.10 -8.17 -17.52
C LEU A 135 18.72 -7.31 -18.64
N GLY A 136 19.74 -6.51 -18.35
CA GLY A 136 20.39 -5.64 -19.34
C GLY A 136 19.52 -4.46 -19.80
N LYS A 137 18.46 -4.12 -19.05
CA LYS A 137 17.61 -2.97 -19.37
C LYS A 137 18.38 -1.66 -19.09
N THR A 138 18.17 -0.67 -19.93
CA THR A 138 18.86 0.63 -19.87
C THR A 138 17.94 1.78 -19.54
N ARG A 139 16.63 1.57 -19.71
CA ARG A 139 15.57 2.56 -19.45
C ARG A 139 14.58 2.02 -18.42
N ILE A 140 14.17 2.92 -17.52
CA ILE A 140 13.17 2.64 -16.48
C ILE A 140 11.97 3.55 -16.69
N ILE A 141 10.78 2.97 -16.56
CA ILE A 141 9.53 3.72 -16.45
C ILE A 141 8.83 3.39 -15.14
N ALA A 142 8.04 4.34 -14.65
CA ALA A 142 7.19 4.16 -13.48
C ALA A 142 5.94 5.04 -13.55
N GLU A 143 4.89 4.63 -12.85
CA GLU A 143 3.75 5.46 -12.50
C GLU A 143 3.94 6.07 -11.13
N THR A 144 3.20 7.16 -10.83
CA THR A 144 3.11 7.66 -9.46
C THR A 144 1.84 8.50 -9.25
N GLY A 145 1.23 8.42 -8.06
CA GLY A 145 0.15 9.30 -7.60
C GLY A 145 0.72 10.35 -6.62
N ALA A 146 0.91 10.01 -5.36
CA ALA A 146 1.52 10.90 -4.36
C ALA A 146 2.98 11.32 -4.64
N GLY A 147 3.59 10.80 -5.70
CA GLY A 147 4.96 11.11 -6.09
C GLY A 147 6.04 10.30 -5.36
N GLN A 148 5.73 9.61 -4.26
CA GLN A 148 6.75 8.89 -3.48
C GLN A 148 7.37 7.72 -4.23
N HIS A 149 6.57 6.98 -5.04
CA HIS A 149 7.11 5.92 -5.89
C HIS A 149 8.00 6.50 -6.99
N GLY A 150 7.55 7.56 -7.66
CA GLY A 150 8.35 8.27 -8.67
C GLY A 150 9.67 8.79 -8.11
N VAL A 151 9.66 9.37 -6.90
CA VAL A 151 10.88 9.81 -6.21
C VAL A 151 11.81 8.62 -5.92
N ALA A 152 11.29 7.49 -5.43
CA ALA A 152 12.10 6.30 -5.19
C ALA A 152 12.70 5.76 -6.48
N THR A 153 11.91 5.69 -7.57
CA THR A 153 12.38 5.25 -8.89
C THR A 153 13.43 6.19 -9.46
N ALA A 154 13.20 7.51 -9.45
CA ALA A 154 14.18 8.50 -9.90
C ALA A 154 15.49 8.41 -9.09
N THR A 155 15.40 8.16 -7.77
CA THR A 155 16.54 7.99 -6.88
C THR A 155 17.41 6.79 -7.30
N VAL A 156 16.81 5.63 -7.52
CA VAL A 156 17.57 4.43 -7.92
C VAL A 156 18.11 4.57 -9.35
N CYS A 157 17.35 5.18 -10.27
CA CYS A 157 17.83 5.44 -11.62
C CYS A 157 19.04 6.36 -11.63
N ALA A 158 19.03 7.44 -10.85
CA ALA A 158 20.19 8.33 -10.69
C ALA A 158 21.41 7.58 -10.11
N ARG A 159 21.18 6.71 -9.09
CA ARG A 159 22.25 5.90 -8.47
C ARG A 159 22.89 4.89 -9.43
N PHE A 160 22.09 4.32 -10.35
CA PHE A 160 22.54 3.28 -11.28
C PHE A 160 22.83 3.80 -12.70
N GLY A 161 22.64 5.10 -12.96
CA GLY A 161 22.91 5.72 -14.26
C GLY A 161 21.97 5.25 -15.38
N MET A 162 20.70 4.96 -15.04
CA MET A 162 19.67 4.53 -16.00
C MET A 162 18.72 5.67 -16.37
N ASP A 163 18.27 5.68 -17.61
CA ASP A 163 17.24 6.63 -18.07
C ASP A 163 15.93 6.42 -17.31
N CYS A 164 15.31 7.50 -16.84
CA CYS A 164 14.10 7.45 -16.02
C CYS A 164 12.97 8.29 -16.62
N THR A 165 11.80 7.66 -16.83
CA THR A 165 10.56 8.36 -17.19
C THR A 165 9.48 8.01 -16.18
N VAL A 166 8.84 9.02 -15.58
CA VAL A 166 7.78 8.85 -14.60
C VAL A 166 6.49 9.46 -15.14
N TYR A 167 5.43 8.67 -15.20
CA TYR A 167 4.09 9.12 -15.55
C TYR A 167 3.33 9.53 -14.29
N MET A 168 2.72 10.70 -14.32
CA MET A 168 1.98 11.23 -13.18
C MET A 168 0.76 12.01 -13.66
N GLY A 169 -0.39 11.77 -13.05
CA GLY A 169 -1.59 12.54 -13.35
C GLY A 169 -1.38 14.03 -13.11
N SER A 170 -1.88 14.88 -14.01
CA SER A 170 -1.68 16.33 -13.89
C SER A 170 -2.30 16.91 -12.62
N VAL A 171 -3.42 16.37 -12.14
CA VAL A 171 -4.04 16.72 -10.85
C VAL A 171 -3.11 16.35 -9.69
N ASP A 172 -2.50 15.17 -9.74
CA ASP A 172 -1.56 14.73 -8.71
C ASP A 172 -0.26 15.55 -8.73
N MET A 173 0.21 15.97 -9.93
CA MET A 173 1.39 16.83 -10.06
C MET A 173 1.22 18.17 -9.36
N GLU A 174 0.02 18.76 -9.40
CA GLU A 174 -0.29 20.01 -8.70
C GLU A 174 -0.32 19.79 -7.18
N ARG A 175 -1.01 18.74 -6.73
CA ARG A 175 -1.11 18.38 -5.29
C ARG A 175 0.25 18.06 -4.66
N GLN A 176 1.19 17.53 -5.45
CA GLN A 176 2.47 16.97 -4.98
C GLN A 176 3.68 17.59 -5.71
N ALA A 177 3.64 18.89 -5.97
CA ALA A 177 4.65 19.63 -6.73
C ALA A 177 6.08 19.47 -6.17
N LEU A 178 6.24 19.32 -4.85
CA LEU A 178 7.52 19.07 -4.21
C LEU A 178 8.16 17.76 -4.71
N ASN A 179 7.38 16.69 -4.82
CA ASN A 179 7.89 15.41 -5.32
C ASN A 179 8.21 15.48 -6.82
N VAL A 180 7.44 16.21 -7.61
CA VAL A 180 7.76 16.49 -9.03
C VAL A 180 9.11 17.17 -9.15
N THR A 181 9.38 18.17 -8.32
CA THR A 181 10.67 18.88 -8.29
C THR A 181 11.81 17.93 -7.91
N ARG A 182 11.61 17.07 -6.90
CA ARG A 182 12.62 16.06 -6.48
C ARG A 182 12.96 15.09 -7.62
N MET A 183 11.96 14.56 -8.32
CA MET A 183 12.18 13.66 -9.46
C MET A 183 12.99 14.33 -10.57
N ARG A 184 12.66 15.57 -10.92
CA ARG A 184 13.36 16.33 -11.96
C ARG A 184 14.80 16.67 -11.56
N LEU A 185 15.07 16.99 -10.29
CA LEU A 185 16.42 17.22 -9.76
C LEU A 185 17.31 15.97 -9.87
N MET A 186 16.72 14.77 -9.81
CA MET A 186 17.41 13.49 -10.00
C MET A 186 17.49 13.04 -11.46
N GLY A 187 17.11 13.91 -12.41
CA GLY A 187 17.24 13.66 -13.85
C GLY A 187 16.08 12.92 -14.49
N ALA A 188 15.02 12.59 -13.74
CA ALA A 188 13.86 11.91 -14.32
C ALA A 188 13.01 12.85 -15.18
N LYS A 189 12.51 12.33 -16.32
CA LYS A 189 11.45 12.95 -17.11
C LYS A 189 10.11 12.68 -16.42
N VAL A 190 9.41 13.71 -15.97
CA VAL A 190 8.07 13.59 -15.40
C VAL A 190 7.06 14.02 -16.45
N ILE A 191 6.26 13.05 -16.93
CA ILE A 191 5.30 13.22 -18.01
C ILE A 191 3.90 13.41 -17.40
N PRO A 192 3.24 14.57 -17.64
CA PRO A 192 1.88 14.79 -17.18
C PRO A 192 0.89 13.94 -17.98
N VAL A 193 0.00 13.24 -17.28
CA VAL A 193 -1.11 12.50 -17.86
C VAL A 193 -2.39 13.29 -17.62
N THR A 194 -3.04 13.71 -18.71
CA THR A 194 -4.21 14.61 -18.68
C THR A 194 -5.52 13.92 -19.03
N GLY A 195 -5.48 12.64 -19.44
CA GLY A 195 -6.67 11.87 -19.79
C GLY A 195 -7.47 11.43 -18.57
N GLY A 196 -8.76 11.14 -18.75
CA GLY A 196 -9.64 10.63 -17.69
C GLY A 196 -9.69 11.55 -16.47
N GLN A 197 -9.43 11.01 -15.29
CA GLN A 197 -9.34 11.77 -14.03
C GLN A 197 -8.00 12.51 -13.84
N ALA A 198 -7.04 12.26 -14.72
CA ALA A 198 -5.68 12.80 -14.61
C ALA A 198 -5.00 12.49 -13.26
N THR A 199 -5.22 11.26 -12.74
CA THR A 199 -4.69 10.75 -11.47
C THR A 199 -3.90 9.45 -11.67
N LEU A 200 -3.60 8.75 -10.57
CA LEU A 200 -2.78 7.53 -10.56
C LEU A 200 -3.26 6.46 -11.56
N LYS A 201 -4.57 6.21 -11.68
CA LYS A 201 -5.10 5.18 -12.60
C LYS A 201 -4.66 5.43 -14.04
N GLU A 202 -4.75 6.65 -14.50
CA GLU A 202 -4.33 7.06 -15.85
C GLU A 202 -2.81 6.98 -16.01
N ALA A 203 -2.05 7.33 -14.98
CA ALA A 203 -0.60 7.22 -14.98
C ALA A 203 -0.14 5.75 -15.15
N VAL A 204 -0.78 4.79 -14.48
CA VAL A 204 -0.53 3.35 -14.68
C VAL A 204 -0.83 2.94 -16.12
N ASN A 205 -1.97 3.38 -16.68
CA ASN A 205 -2.34 3.05 -18.05
C ASN A 205 -1.31 3.57 -19.08
N GLU A 206 -0.81 4.79 -18.89
CA GLU A 206 0.22 5.36 -19.79
C GLU A 206 1.56 4.62 -19.63
N SER A 207 1.96 4.28 -18.40
CA SER A 207 3.16 3.46 -18.17
C SER A 207 3.07 2.11 -18.87
N MET A 208 1.91 1.45 -18.80
CA MET A 208 1.69 0.19 -19.49
C MET A 208 1.72 0.32 -21.03
N ARG A 209 1.18 1.42 -21.59
CA ARG A 209 1.24 1.69 -23.03
C ARG A 209 2.67 1.91 -23.52
N ASP A 210 3.45 2.69 -22.76
CA ASP A 210 4.87 2.88 -23.07
C ASP A 210 5.61 1.53 -23.01
N TRP A 211 5.38 0.75 -21.95
CA TRP A 211 6.06 -0.52 -21.74
C TRP A 211 5.81 -1.51 -22.90
N VAL A 212 4.56 -1.63 -23.35
CA VAL A 212 4.21 -2.48 -24.51
C VAL A 212 5.06 -2.16 -25.74
N THR A 213 5.42 -0.91 -25.96
CA THR A 213 6.17 -0.46 -27.15
C THR A 213 7.68 -0.47 -26.98
N THR A 214 8.18 -0.53 -25.74
CA THR A 214 9.62 -0.33 -25.41
C THR A 214 10.19 -1.45 -24.54
N VAL A 215 9.52 -2.58 -24.46
CA VAL A 215 9.83 -3.67 -23.52
C VAL A 215 11.22 -4.27 -23.71
N GLU A 216 11.83 -4.17 -24.89
CA GLU A 216 13.14 -4.74 -25.17
C GLU A 216 14.25 -4.11 -24.32
N ASP A 217 14.26 -2.81 -24.17
CA ASP A 217 15.27 -2.05 -23.42
C ASP A 217 14.76 -1.44 -22.12
N THR A 218 13.46 -1.49 -21.88
CA THR A 218 12.76 -0.82 -20.79
C THR A 218 12.23 -1.81 -19.76
N HIS A 219 12.47 -1.51 -18.46
CA HIS A 219 11.79 -2.17 -17.34
C HIS A 219 10.79 -1.23 -16.69
N TYR A 220 9.60 -1.73 -16.44
CA TYR A 220 8.58 -1.03 -15.68
C TYR A 220 8.74 -1.35 -14.20
N ILE A 221 9.20 -0.36 -13.40
CA ILE A 221 9.21 -0.48 -11.93
C ILE A 221 7.81 -0.18 -11.42
N LEU A 222 6.99 -1.22 -11.20
CA LEU A 222 5.64 -1.07 -10.68
C LEU A 222 5.67 -0.80 -9.17
N GLY A 223 4.91 0.22 -8.74
CA GLY A 223 5.06 0.84 -7.42
C GLY A 223 4.28 0.19 -6.28
N SER A 224 3.46 -0.84 -6.53
CA SER A 224 2.67 -1.46 -5.47
C SER A 224 2.50 -2.97 -5.66
N ALA A 225 1.97 -3.67 -4.64
CA ALA A 225 1.72 -5.11 -4.67
C ALA A 225 0.44 -5.45 -5.46
N LEU A 226 0.37 -4.95 -6.70
CA LEU A 226 -0.74 -5.12 -7.66
C LEU A 226 -0.17 -5.30 -9.07
N GLY A 227 -1.04 -5.40 -10.07
CA GLY A 227 -0.62 -5.64 -11.45
C GLY A 227 -0.55 -7.14 -11.81
N PRO A 228 -0.13 -7.48 -13.03
CA PRO A 228 -0.01 -8.87 -13.46
C PRO A 228 1.11 -9.59 -12.71
N HIS A 229 0.99 -10.91 -12.59
CA HIS A 229 2.13 -11.73 -12.12
C HIS A 229 3.38 -11.44 -12.97
N PRO A 230 4.60 -11.30 -12.37
CA PRO A 230 4.98 -11.58 -10.98
C PRO A 230 4.93 -10.37 -10.03
N PHE A 231 4.48 -9.20 -10.46
CA PHE A 231 4.57 -7.97 -9.67
C PHE A 231 4.01 -8.07 -8.24
N PRO A 232 2.79 -8.61 -7.97
CA PRO A 232 2.28 -8.67 -6.61
C PRO A 232 3.21 -9.39 -5.65
N MET A 233 3.74 -10.56 -6.07
CA MET A 233 4.67 -11.38 -5.29
C MET A 233 6.03 -10.67 -5.12
N MET A 234 6.60 -10.17 -6.20
CA MET A 234 7.91 -9.54 -6.22
C MET A 234 7.93 -8.27 -5.34
N VAL A 235 6.93 -7.42 -5.47
CA VAL A 235 6.81 -6.19 -4.67
C VAL A 235 6.61 -6.52 -3.19
N ARG A 236 5.77 -7.51 -2.85
CA ARG A 236 5.65 -8.02 -1.49
C ARG A 236 7.01 -8.44 -0.93
N ASP A 237 7.73 -9.28 -1.66
CA ASP A 237 8.98 -9.87 -1.19
C ASP A 237 10.05 -8.79 -0.94
N PHE A 238 10.15 -7.74 -1.77
CA PHE A 238 11.04 -6.61 -1.51
C PHE A 238 10.60 -5.74 -0.34
N HIS A 239 9.33 -5.72 0.00
CA HIS A 239 8.84 -4.99 1.17
C HIS A 239 8.82 -5.80 2.47
N ARG A 240 8.91 -7.14 2.41
CA ARG A 240 8.80 -8.01 3.60
C ARG A 240 9.83 -7.72 4.69
N VAL A 241 10.93 -7.05 4.34
CA VAL A 241 11.94 -6.56 5.29
C VAL A 241 11.32 -5.69 6.40
N ILE A 242 10.23 -4.98 6.12
CA ILE A 242 9.49 -4.18 7.10
C ILE A 242 9.01 -5.06 8.27
N GLY A 243 8.33 -6.14 7.95
CA GLY A 243 7.77 -7.06 8.95
C GLY A 243 8.82 -7.96 9.60
N LEU A 244 9.86 -8.38 8.84
CA LEU A 244 10.98 -9.15 9.42
C LEU A 244 11.67 -8.35 10.52
N GLU A 245 12.06 -7.11 10.24
CA GLU A 245 12.64 -6.22 11.24
C GLU A 245 11.70 -5.91 12.40
N ALA A 246 10.41 -5.65 12.12
CA ALA A 246 9.42 -5.38 13.16
C ALA A 246 9.29 -6.57 14.12
N ARG A 247 9.32 -7.80 13.58
CA ARG A 247 9.25 -9.05 14.36
C ARG A 247 10.46 -9.20 15.28
N GLU A 248 11.66 -9.05 14.77
CA GLU A 248 12.89 -9.13 15.55
C GLU A 248 12.93 -8.05 16.64
N GLN A 249 12.59 -6.82 16.27
CA GLN A 249 12.63 -5.67 17.15
C GLN A 249 11.60 -5.76 18.30
N VAL A 250 10.37 -6.23 18.03
CA VAL A 250 9.37 -6.39 19.09
C VAL A 250 9.72 -7.55 20.02
N LEU A 251 10.24 -8.65 19.49
CA LEU A 251 10.73 -9.75 20.33
C LEU A 251 11.88 -9.32 21.23
N ALA A 252 12.82 -8.51 20.71
CA ALA A 252 13.92 -7.98 21.52
C ALA A 252 13.45 -6.99 22.60
N LYS A 253 12.37 -6.21 22.36
CA LYS A 253 11.85 -5.19 23.30
C LYS A 253 10.86 -5.75 24.32
N GLU A 254 9.96 -6.63 23.89
CA GLU A 254 8.80 -7.08 24.66
C GLU A 254 8.83 -8.58 25.00
N GLY A 255 9.76 -9.34 24.42
CA GLY A 255 9.87 -10.78 24.62
C GLY A 255 8.76 -11.62 23.97
N ARG A 256 7.84 -10.99 23.23
CA ARG A 256 6.70 -11.63 22.57
C ARG A 256 6.30 -10.92 21.27
N LEU A 257 5.47 -11.57 20.48
CA LEU A 257 4.87 -10.98 19.28
C LEU A 257 3.81 -9.93 19.63
N PRO A 258 3.49 -9.01 18.71
CA PRO A 258 2.43 -8.03 18.91
C PRO A 258 1.05 -8.72 18.86
N ASP A 259 0.05 -8.08 19.46
CA ASP A 259 -1.34 -8.51 19.39
C ASP A 259 -2.02 -7.99 18.12
N LEU A 260 -1.56 -6.85 17.59
CA LEU A 260 -2.18 -6.19 16.45
C LEU A 260 -1.16 -5.47 15.57
N LEU A 261 -1.27 -5.69 14.26
CA LEU A 261 -0.60 -4.92 13.20
C LEU A 261 -1.60 -4.03 12.50
N VAL A 262 -1.23 -2.77 12.26
CA VAL A 262 -2.06 -1.79 11.54
C VAL A 262 -1.25 -1.14 10.42
N ALA A 263 -1.81 -1.04 9.23
CA ALA A 263 -1.19 -0.33 8.11
C ALA A 263 -2.24 0.24 7.15
N CYS A 264 -1.95 1.36 6.50
CA CYS A 264 -2.83 1.91 5.47
C CYS A 264 -2.77 1.08 4.18
N VAL A 265 -3.89 1.06 3.43
CA VAL A 265 -4.03 0.24 2.23
C VAL A 265 -4.57 1.07 1.06
N GLY A 266 -3.66 1.46 0.16
CA GLY A 266 -3.97 1.86 -1.22
C GLY A 266 -3.86 0.62 -2.12
N GLY A 267 -2.82 0.49 -2.94
CA GLY A 267 -2.46 -0.80 -3.54
C GLY A 267 -1.93 -1.81 -2.51
N GLY A 268 -1.50 -1.35 -1.33
CA GLY A 268 -1.26 -2.15 -0.14
C GLY A 268 0.17 -2.65 0.07
N SER A 269 1.17 -2.15 -0.68
CA SER A 269 2.54 -2.68 -0.59
C SER A 269 3.18 -2.52 0.80
N ASN A 270 2.95 -1.39 1.48
CA ASN A 270 3.46 -1.18 2.84
C ASN A 270 2.82 -2.14 3.85
N ALA A 271 1.52 -2.34 3.75
CA ALA A 271 0.76 -3.24 4.61
C ALA A 271 1.19 -4.69 4.37
N MET A 272 1.33 -5.11 3.10
CA MET A 272 1.78 -6.46 2.78
C MET A 272 3.21 -6.71 3.26
N GLY A 273 4.09 -5.70 3.15
CA GLY A 273 5.45 -5.78 3.69
C GLY A 273 5.49 -6.00 5.20
N LEU A 274 4.58 -5.37 5.95
CA LEU A 274 4.45 -5.59 7.39
C LEU A 274 3.77 -6.92 7.71
N PHE A 275 2.66 -7.27 7.02
CA PHE A 275 1.79 -8.39 7.36
C PHE A 275 2.39 -9.75 6.98
N HIS A 276 3.02 -9.85 5.81
CA HIS A 276 3.46 -11.12 5.25
C HIS A 276 4.33 -11.97 6.20
N PRO A 277 5.33 -11.43 6.94
CA PRO A 277 6.10 -12.21 7.90
C PRO A 277 5.31 -12.71 9.12
N PHE A 278 4.07 -12.24 9.32
CA PHE A 278 3.18 -12.63 10.41
C PHE A 278 1.96 -13.44 9.96
N VAL A 279 1.86 -13.77 8.67
CA VAL A 279 0.68 -14.46 8.13
C VAL A 279 0.38 -15.78 8.86
N ASN A 280 1.42 -16.51 9.29
CA ASN A 280 1.29 -17.78 10.00
C ASN A 280 1.15 -17.65 11.53
N ASP A 281 1.23 -16.44 12.07
CA ASP A 281 1.04 -16.19 13.51
C ASP A 281 -0.45 -15.86 13.77
N GLU A 282 -1.27 -16.88 13.97
CA GLU A 282 -2.74 -16.76 14.07
C GLU A 282 -3.19 -15.81 15.20
N ASP A 283 -2.42 -15.74 16.29
CA ASP A 283 -2.68 -14.85 17.43
C ASP A 283 -2.38 -13.36 17.13
N VAL A 284 -1.67 -13.06 16.05
CA VAL A 284 -1.38 -11.68 15.62
C VAL A 284 -2.48 -11.20 14.67
N ARG A 285 -3.33 -10.30 15.14
CA ARG A 285 -4.35 -9.68 14.30
C ARG A 285 -3.70 -8.72 13.29
N MET A 286 -4.28 -8.62 12.11
CA MET A 286 -3.82 -7.71 11.04
C MET A 286 -4.98 -6.87 10.54
N VAL A 287 -4.84 -5.55 10.57
CA VAL A 287 -5.88 -4.61 10.11
C VAL A 287 -5.32 -3.66 9.06
N GLY A 288 -5.88 -3.75 7.85
CA GLY A 288 -5.65 -2.81 6.76
C GLY A 288 -6.66 -1.67 6.80
N VAL A 289 -6.18 -0.43 6.69
CA VAL A 289 -7.02 0.78 6.75
C VAL A 289 -7.06 1.45 5.39
N GLU A 290 -8.22 1.45 4.75
CA GLU A 290 -8.47 2.07 3.45
C GLU A 290 -8.88 3.55 3.60
N ALA A 291 -8.87 4.30 2.49
CA ALA A 291 -9.36 5.68 2.48
C ALA A 291 -10.89 5.72 2.37
N GLY A 292 -11.53 6.16 3.42
CA GLY A 292 -12.98 6.39 3.48
C GLY A 292 -13.42 7.71 2.85
N GLY A 293 -12.48 8.58 2.44
CA GLY A 293 -12.75 9.84 1.77
C GLY A 293 -13.73 10.74 2.55
N GLU A 294 -14.69 11.33 1.85
CA GLU A 294 -15.78 12.10 2.48
C GLU A 294 -16.86 11.18 3.11
N GLY A 295 -16.75 9.86 2.93
CA GLY A 295 -17.66 8.84 3.46
C GLY A 295 -18.02 7.78 2.42
N ILE A 296 -18.39 6.59 2.90
CA ILE A 296 -18.86 5.49 2.04
C ILE A 296 -20.20 5.86 1.37
N LEU A 297 -21.05 6.57 2.07
CA LEU A 297 -22.22 7.26 1.52
C LEU A 297 -21.97 8.76 1.68
N PRO A 298 -21.70 9.53 0.62
CA PRO A 298 -22.23 9.49 -0.75
C PRO A 298 -21.28 8.92 -1.84
N GLU A 299 -20.55 7.86 -1.60
CA GLU A 299 -19.71 7.18 -2.60
C GLU A 299 -18.50 8.00 -3.07
N LYS A 300 -17.93 8.82 -2.17
CA LYS A 300 -16.71 9.58 -2.39
C LYS A 300 -15.56 9.01 -1.54
N HIS A 301 -15.10 7.83 -1.89
CA HIS A 301 -14.10 7.09 -1.13
C HIS A 301 -13.19 6.25 -2.06
N ALA A 302 -12.17 5.62 -1.48
CA ALA A 302 -11.34 4.61 -2.11
C ALA A 302 -11.23 3.37 -1.21
N ALA A 303 -12.33 2.96 -0.56
CA ALA A 303 -12.41 1.79 0.29
C ALA A 303 -13.07 0.62 -0.48
N ARG A 304 -12.25 -0.24 -1.09
CA ARG A 304 -12.67 -1.32 -2.00
C ARG A 304 -13.40 -2.44 -1.28
N PHE A 305 -13.05 -2.73 -0.02
CA PHE A 305 -13.72 -3.75 0.78
C PHE A 305 -15.06 -3.30 1.36
N GLN A 306 -15.46 -2.02 1.17
CA GLN A 306 -16.72 -1.46 1.67
C GLN A 306 -17.79 -1.29 0.59
N GLY A 307 -17.66 -1.91 -0.56
CA GLY A 307 -18.63 -1.80 -1.65
C GLY A 307 -18.06 -2.15 -3.02
N GLY A 308 -16.82 -2.60 -3.07
CA GLY A 308 -16.18 -3.04 -4.30
C GLY A 308 -16.77 -4.33 -4.86
N LYS A 309 -16.46 -4.59 -6.11
CA LYS A 309 -16.82 -5.78 -6.86
C LYS A 309 -15.57 -6.54 -7.30
N LEU A 310 -15.69 -7.84 -7.48
CA LEU A 310 -14.62 -8.64 -8.07
C LEU A 310 -14.49 -8.32 -9.56
N GLY A 311 -13.30 -7.95 -10.00
CA GLY A 311 -13.04 -7.65 -11.40
C GLY A 311 -11.55 -7.67 -11.73
N VAL A 312 -11.22 -7.29 -12.97
CA VAL A 312 -9.84 -7.22 -13.46
C VAL A 312 -9.50 -5.76 -13.75
N LEU A 313 -8.42 -5.28 -13.15
CA LEU A 313 -7.85 -3.97 -13.45
C LEU A 313 -6.34 -4.07 -13.57
N GLN A 314 -5.79 -3.48 -14.63
CA GLN A 314 -4.35 -3.33 -14.85
C GLN A 314 -3.56 -4.64 -14.64
N GLY A 315 -4.11 -5.74 -15.15
CA GLY A 315 -3.45 -7.04 -15.22
C GLY A 315 -3.69 -8.00 -14.06
N SER A 316 -4.51 -7.62 -13.06
CA SER A 316 -4.77 -8.46 -11.89
C SER A 316 -6.26 -8.56 -11.56
N LYS A 317 -6.72 -9.74 -11.16
CA LYS A 317 -8.07 -9.95 -10.65
C LYS A 317 -8.11 -9.69 -9.15
N THR A 318 -8.98 -8.76 -8.73
CA THR A 318 -9.06 -8.32 -7.34
C THR A 318 -10.38 -7.60 -7.04
N TRP A 319 -10.55 -7.10 -5.81
CA TRP A 319 -11.63 -6.18 -5.45
C TRP A 319 -11.36 -4.78 -6.00
N LEU A 320 -12.36 -4.19 -6.62
CA LEU A 320 -12.28 -2.85 -7.22
C LEU A 320 -13.61 -2.11 -7.16
N LEU A 321 -13.54 -0.79 -7.16
CA LEU A 321 -14.72 0.07 -7.24
C LEU A 321 -15.10 0.23 -8.71
N ALA A 322 -16.23 -0.36 -9.08
CA ALA A 322 -16.80 -0.30 -10.43
C ALA A 322 -18.33 -0.28 -10.37
N ASN A 323 -18.94 0.40 -11.33
CA ASN A 323 -20.38 0.42 -11.49
C ASN A 323 -20.92 -0.91 -12.06
N ASP A 324 -22.22 -1.00 -12.30
CA ASP A 324 -22.86 -2.22 -12.80
C ASP A 324 -22.49 -2.57 -14.25
N ASP A 325 -22.03 -1.59 -15.02
CA ASP A 325 -21.53 -1.78 -16.38
C ASP A 325 -20.03 -2.18 -16.41
N GLY A 326 -19.40 -2.35 -15.23
CA GLY A 326 -17.98 -2.69 -15.09
C GLY A 326 -17.02 -1.52 -15.33
N GLN A 327 -17.51 -0.28 -15.40
CA GLN A 327 -16.65 0.89 -15.50
C GLN A 327 -16.09 1.25 -14.13
N ILE A 328 -14.80 1.55 -14.09
CA ILE A 328 -14.13 1.97 -12.85
C ILE A 328 -14.71 3.30 -12.38
N GLU A 329 -15.17 3.31 -11.14
CA GLU A 329 -15.73 4.51 -10.50
C GLU A 329 -14.66 5.55 -10.15
N LEU A 330 -15.14 6.78 -9.98
CA LEU A 330 -14.33 7.88 -9.47
C LEU A 330 -14.03 7.63 -8.00
N THR A 331 -12.76 7.66 -7.65
CA THR A 331 -12.34 7.54 -6.25
C THR A 331 -12.03 8.90 -5.65
N HIS A 332 -12.02 8.97 -4.33
CA HIS A 332 -11.64 10.17 -3.59
C HIS A 332 -10.89 9.83 -2.30
N SER A 333 -9.83 10.58 -2.03
CA SER A 333 -9.11 10.63 -0.77
C SER A 333 -8.33 11.93 -0.66
N VAL A 334 -8.24 12.48 0.54
CA VAL A 334 -7.29 13.56 0.86
C VAL A 334 -5.84 13.12 0.60
N SER A 335 -5.58 11.83 0.66
CA SER A 335 -4.27 11.23 0.35
C SER A 335 -4.22 10.72 -1.08
N ALA A 336 -3.42 11.36 -1.93
CA ALA A 336 -3.23 10.93 -3.32
C ALA A 336 -2.67 9.50 -3.45
N GLY A 337 -1.93 8.99 -2.46
CA GLY A 337 -1.37 7.63 -2.47
C GLY A 337 -2.37 6.53 -2.12
N LEU A 338 -3.55 6.87 -1.56
CA LEU A 338 -4.64 5.94 -1.30
C LEU A 338 -5.81 6.09 -2.28
N ASP A 339 -5.79 7.11 -3.13
CA ASP A 339 -6.82 7.43 -4.11
C ASP A 339 -6.71 6.50 -5.33
N TYR A 340 -7.17 5.26 -5.18
CA TYR A 340 -7.05 4.23 -6.20
C TYR A 340 -8.17 3.20 -6.10
N ALA A 341 -8.72 2.81 -7.24
CA ALA A 341 -9.94 2.00 -7.31
C ALA A 341 -9.75 0.49 -7.07
N ALA A 342 -8.52 -0.02 -7.00
CA ALA A 342 -8.26 -1.44 -6.79
C ALA A 342 -7.35 -1.68 -5.58
N VAL A 343 -7.24 -2.93 -5.14
CA VAL A 343 -6.36 -3.37 -4.05
C VAL A 343 -5.47 -4.53 -4.51
N GLY A 344 -4.34 -4.74 -3.85
CA GLY A 344 -3.47 -5.88 -4.15
C GLY A 344 -4.20 -7.23 -3.98
N PRO A 345 -3.98 -8.19 -4.90
CA PRO A 345 -4.71 -9.47 -4.87
C PRO A 345 -4.44 -10.31 -3.63
N GLU A 346 -3.26 -10.18 -3.01
CA GLU A 346 -2.95 -10.87 -1.76
C GLU A 346 -3.76 -10.29 -0.59
N HIS A 347 -4.04 -8.99 -0.56
CA HIS A 347 -4.97 -8.39 0.40
C HIS A 347 -6.38 -8.95 0.23
N ALA A 348 -6.85 -9.05 -1.02
CA ALA A 348 -8.15 -9.65 -1.32
C ALA A 348 -8.22 -11.10 -0.82
N TYR A 349 -7.16 -11.86 -1.02
CA TYR A 349 -7.06 -13.24 -0.54
C TYR A 349 -7.03 -13.33 1.00
N LEU A 350 -6.23 -12.51 1.68
CA LEU A 350 -6.18 -12.51 3.15
C LEU A 350 -7.51 -12.13 3.79
N GLN A 351 -8.27 -11.24 3.16
CA GLN A 351 -9.62 -10.89 3.58
C GLN A 351 -10.59 -12.06 3.37
N ASP A 352 -10.53 -12.71 2.20
CA ASP A 352 -11.41 -13.82 1.82
C ASP A 352 -11.28 -15.02 2.77
N ILE A 353 -10.03 -15.34 3.17
CA ILE A 353 -9.76 -16.43 4.13
C ILE A 353 -9.90 -15.99 5.61
N GLY A 354 -10.28 -14.75 5.88
CA GLY A 354 -10.44 -14.21 7.23
C GLY A 354 -9.13 -14.01 8.01
N ARG A 355 -7.97 -13.97 7.32
CA ARG A 355 -6.66 -13.80 7.98
C ARG A 355 -6.36 -12.35 8.31
N ALA A 356 -6.84 -11.41 7.53
CA ALA A 356 -6.72 -9.98 7.78
C ALA A 356 -8.09 -9.29 7.69
N GLU A 357 -8.27 -8.29 8.54
CA GLU A 357 -9.44 -7.43 8.59
C GLU A 357 -9.17 -6.15 7.79
N TYR A 358 -10.21 -5.60 7.15
CA TYR A 358 -10.10 -4.32 6.44
C TYR A 358 -11.20 -3.36 6.88
N THR A 359 -10.78 -2.15 7.16
CA THR A 359 -11.64 -1.04 7.57
C THR A 359 -11.23 0.23 6.84
N TYR A 360 -11.82 1.34 7.18
CA TYR A 360 -11.48 2.64 6.59
C TYR A 360 -11.39 3.74 7.63
N ALA A 361 -10.71 4.81 7.25
CA ALA A 361 -10.75 6.10 7.92
C ALA A 361 -11.17 7.20 6.93
N THR A 362 -12.00 8.14 7.36
CA THR A 362 -12.38 9.30 6.55
C THR A 362 -11.26 10.32 6.46
N ASP A 363 -11.39 11.27 5.53
CA ASP A 363 -10.43 12.37 5.38
C ASP A 363 -10.30 13.18 6.67
N ASP A 364 -11.41 13.49 7.32
CA ASP A 364 -11.43 14.22 8.61
C ASP A 364 -10.71 13.45 9.71
N GLU A 365 -10.93 12.14 9.81
CA GLU A 365 -10.26 11.28 10.77
C GLU A 365 -8.76 11.17 10.51
N ALA A 366 -8.36 11.06 9.25
CA ALA A 366 -6.96 11.04 8.85
C ALA A 366 -6.25 12.37 9.16
N LEU A 367 -6.90 13.51 8.86
CA LEU A 367 -6.39 14.85 9.19
C LEU A 367 -6.28 15.05 10.71
N ALA A 368 -7.27 14.60 11.48
CA ALA A 368 -7.21 14.64 12.94
C ALA A 368 -6.03 13.82 13.49
N ALA A 369 -5.82 12.62 12.98
CA ALA A 369 -4.70 11.75 13.38
C ALA A 369 -3.34 12.32 12.95
N PHE A 370 -3.26 12.92 11.76
CA PHE A 370 -2.08 13.66 11.29
C PHE A 370 -1.67 14.73 12.31
N ARG A 371 -2.63 15.57 12.73
CA ARG A 371 -2.40 16.61 13.75
C ARG A 371 -2.06 16.00 15.10
N GLU A 372 -2.77 14.98 15.51
CA GLU A 372 -2.59 14.33 16.83
C GLU A 372 -1.17 13.77 16.98
N LEU A 373 -0.69 12.97 16.03
CA LEU A 373 0.65 12.39 16.07
C LEU A 373 1.74 13.47 15.99
N SER A 374 1.52 14.50 15.17
CA SER A 374 2.44 15.63 15.07
C SER A 374 2.57 16.38 16.41
N TYR A 375 1.46 16.57 17.12
CA TYR A 375 1.44 17.30 18.39
C TYR A 375 1.96 16.45 19.56
N THR A 376 1.67 15.15 19.57
CA THR A 376 2.05 14.28 20.71
C THR A 376 3.49 13.78 20.59
N GLU A 377 3.91 13.34 19.43
CA GLU A 377 5.21 12.69 19.22
C GLU A 377 6.22 13.55 18.44
N GLY A 378 5.80 14.72 17.92
CA GLY A 378 6.65 15.52 17.03
C GLY A 378 6.93 14.82 15.69
N ILE A 379 6.08 13.90 15.30
CA ILE A 379 6.21 13.11 14.06
C ILE A 379 5.10 13.51 13.10
N ILE A 380 5.45 14.08 11.96
CA ILE A 380 4.50 14.44 10.90
C ILE A 380 4.36 13.23 9.96
N PRO A 381 3.25 12.46 10.03
CA PRO A 381 3.05 11.30 9.16
C PRO A 381 2.66 11.75 7.76
N ALA A 382 2.94 10.94 6.73
CA ALA A 382 2.27 11.13 5.45
C ALA A 382 0.75 10.97 5.59
N LEU A 383 -0.05 11.66 4.77
CA LEU A 383 -1.52 11.53 4.78
C LEU A 383 -1.97 10.07 4.56
N GLU A 384 -1.20 9.30 3.79
CA GLU A 384 -1.40 7.85 3.67
C GLU A 384 -1.36 7.16 5.03
N SER A 385 -0.26 7.36 5.77
CA SER A 385 -0.06 6.76 7.09
C SER A 385 -1.06 7.27 8.11
N ALA A 386 -1.50 8.52 7.98
CA ALA A 386 -2.46 9.13 8.89
C ALA A 386 -3.80 8.36 8.94
N HIS A 387 -4.21 7.69 7.85
CA HIS A 387 -5.39 6.80 7.87
C HIS A 387 -5.21 5.62 8.84
N ALA A 388 -4.03 4.98 8.83
CA ALA A 388 -3.72 3.93 9.80
C ALA A 388 -3.68 4.48 11.24
N MET A 389 -3.08 5.67 11.43
CA MET A 389 -3.04 6.33 12.73
C MET A 389 -4.45 6.70 13.24
N ALA A 390 -5.37 7.08 12.35
CA ALA A 390 -6.76 7.33 12.71
C ALA A 390 -7.45 6.08 13.31
N TYR A 391 -7.20 4.92 12.71
CA TYR A 391 -7.70 3.67 13.27
C TYR A 391 -7.07 3.35 14.64
N VAL A 392 -5.76 3.56 14.78
CA VAL A 392 -5.08 3.40 16.07
C VAL A 392 -5.71 4.30 17.14
N SER A 393 -5.93 5.59 16.84
CA SER A 393 -6.59 6.53 17.78
C SER A 393 -7.97 6.06 18.21
N LYS A 394 -8.74 5.45 17.30
CA LYS A 394 -10.10 4.94 17.60
C LYS A 394 -10.12 3.77 18.56
N ILE A 395 -9.15 2.84 18.45
CA ILE A 395 -9.26 1.56 19.14
C ILE A 395 -8.29 1.38 20.31
N ALA A 396 -7.14 2.04 20.30
CA ALA A 396 -6.07 1.80 21.27
C ALA A 396 -6.55 1.90 22.74
N GLY A 397 -7.37 2.91 23.06
CA GLY A 397 -7.91 3.11 24.40
C GLY A 397 -8.87 2.02 24.87
N SER A 398 -9.46 1.24 23.97
CA SER A 398 -10.38 0.14 24.30
C SER A 398 -9.67 -1.21 24.49
N LEU A 399 -8.40 -1.30 24.12
CA LEU A 399 -7.60 -2.51 24.25
C LEU A 399 -6.90 -2.59 25.61
N PRO A 400 -6.59 -3.81 26.10
CA PRO A 400 -5.83 -3.98 27.33
C PRO A 400 -4.47 -3.28 27.27
N LYS A 401 -4.02 -2.73 28.41
CA LYS A 401 -2.68 -2.10 28.52
C LYS A 401 -1.51 -3.08 28.29
N SER A 402 -1.77 -4.36 28.41
CA SER A 402 -0.81 -5.42 28.14
C SER A 402 -0.61 -5.66 26.65
N ASP A 403 -1.56 -5.24 25.81
CA ASP A 403 -1.53 -5.49 24.38
C ASP A 403 -0.49 -4.61 23.69
N ILE A 404 0.11 -5.15 22.65
CA ILE A 404 1.12 -4.49 21.83
C ILE A 404 0.57 -4.29 20.44
N MET A 405 0.56 -3.05 20.00
CA MET A 405 0.14 -2.66 18.67
C MET A 405 1.33 -2.13 17.88
N ILE A 406 1.54 -2.62 16.66
CA ILE A 406 2.53 -2.06 15.71
C ILE A 406 1.78 -1.41 14.57
N ALA A 407 1.96 -0.10 14.39
CA ALA A 407 1.46 0.63 13.24
C ALA A 407 2.60 0.99 12.28
N ASN A 408 2.39 0.74 10.96
CA ASN A 408 3.38 1.07 9.96
C ASN A 408 3.30 2.55 9.59
N LEU A 409 4.29 3.33 9.99
CA LEU A 409 4.46 4.71 9.56
C LEU A 409 5.19 4.70 8.21
N SER A 410 4.44 4.47 7.15
CA SER A 410 4.94 4.09 5.82
C SER A 410 5.65 5.22 5.06
N GLY A 411 5.44 6.48 5.47
CA GLY A 411 6.08 7.64 4.90
C GLY A 411 5.92 8.89 5.76
N ARG A 412 6.81 9.87 5.56
CA ARG A 412 6.78 11.16 6.25
C ARG A 412 5.93 12.19 5.52
N GLY A 413 5.37 13.13 6.29
CA GLY A 413 4.39 14.09 5.84
C GLY A 413 4.94 15.42 5.31
N ASP A 414 6.27 15.58 5.15
CA ASP A 414 6.84 16.86 4.64
C ASP A 414 6.20 17.29 3.31
N LYS A 415 5.86 16.33 2.47
CA LYS A 415 5.17 16.56 1.19
C LYS A 415 3.72 17.03 1.34
N ASP A 416 3.10 16.77 2.48
CA ASP A 416 1.67 16.95 2.74
C ASP A 416 1.37 18.16 3.62
N VAL A 417 2.40 18.79 4.23
CA VAL A 417 2.25 19.90 5.17
C VAL A 417 1.45 21.06 4.56
N GLU A 418 1.75 21.45 3.33
CA GLU A 418 1.03 22.53 2.64
C GLU A 418 -0.44 22.17 2.41
N GLN A 419 -0.72 20.93 2.01
CA GLN A 419 -2.09 20.46 1.80
C GLN A 419 -2.85 20.36 3.13
N ALA A 420 -2.26 19.71 4.14
CA ALA A 420 -2.87 19.53 5.45
C ALA A 420 -3.13 20.87 6.17
N SER A 421 -2.25 21.86 6.01
CA SER A 421 -2.42 23.18 6.62
C SER A 421 -3.69 23.89 6.18
N LYS A 422 -4.15 23.67 4.94
CA LYS A 422 -5.39 24.25 4.43
C LYS A 422 -6.64 23.80 5.19
N PHE A 423 -6.58 22.65 5.86
CA PHE A 423 -7.67 22.09 6.66
C PHE A 423 -7.44 22.29 8.16
N LEU A 424 -6.19 22.23 8.62
CA LEU A 424 -5.86 22.16 10.04
C LEU A 424 -5.50 23.48 10.69
N LEU A 425 -5.10 24.50 9.90
CA LEU A 425 -4.62 25.80 10.37
C LEU A 425 -5.50 26.97 9.85
N GLN A 426 -6.79 26.71 9.63
CA GLN A 426 -7.74 27.81 9.36
C GLN A 426 -8.00 28.52 10.70
N ASP A 427 -7.60 29.81 10.78
CA ASP A 427 -7.87 30.72 11.92
C ASP A 427 -9.36 31.03 12.04
#